data_217a1b662305cd764e1df0b55394ace7
#
_entry.id   217a1b662305cd764e1df0b55394ace7
#
_cell.length_a   1.000
_cell.length_b   1.000
_cell.length_c   1.000
_cell.angle_alpha   90.00
_cell.angle_beta   90.00
_cell.angle_gamma   90.00
#
_symmetry.space_group_name_H-M   'P 1'
#
loop_
_entity.id
_entity.type
_entity.pdbx_description
1 polymer ?
#
loop_
_entity_poly.entity_id
_entity_poly.type
_entity_poly.pdbx_seq_one_letter_code
_entity_poly.pdbx_strand_id
1 'polypeptide(L)'
;MPNPPNLVFRSATVFDGTGAEPIVTDVAVTDDRISHIGQAPAGEEEINCEGYVLSPGFIDAHGHDDGAFIRHPDMTFKLSQGVTSVVNGNCGFSAIPASPDVDWRRASGGILAGLSGDFTDLEGYFRAALAEGPAINNMML
;
A
#
# COMPACT_ATOMS: atom_id res chain seq x y z
N MET A 1 -20.08 -4.20 -26.09
CA MET A 1 -20.21 -3.10 -25.09
C MET A 1 -19.06 -3.25 -24.13
N PRO A 2 -18.43 -2.19 -23.64
CA PRO A 2 -17.43 -2.32 -22.59
C PRO A 2 -18.08 -2.95 -21.36
N ASN A 3 -17.31 -3.73 -20.59
CA ASN A 3 -17.78 -4.32 -19.36
C ASN A 3 -18.17 -3.22 -18.36
N PRO A 4 -19.20 -3.44 -17.54
CA PRO A 4 -19.53 -2.49 -16.48
C PRO A 4 -18.35 -2.38 -15.50
N PRO A 5 -18.23 -1.26 -14.76
CA PRO A 5 -17.27 -1.17 -13.66
C PRO A 5 -17.51 -2.26 -12.61
N ASN A 6 -16.44 -2.80 -12.03
CA ASN A 6 -16.56 -3.77 -10.94
C ASN A 6 -17.08 -3.10 -9.65
N LEU A 7 -16.66 -1.86 -9.41
CA LEU A 7 -17.03 -1.10 -8.22
C LEU A 7 -17.26 0.38 -8.56
N VAL A 8 -18.32 0.95 -7.96
CA VAL A 8 -18.62 2.39 -8.06
C VAL A 8 -18.82 2.99 -6.67
N PHE A 9 -18.04 3.98 -6.33
CA PHE A 9 -18.25 4.84 -5.17
C PHE A 9 -19.17 5.99 -5.57
N ARG A 10 -20.37 6.06 -4.99
CA ARG A 10 -21.40 7.05 -5.33
C ARG A 10 -21.35 8.26 -4.41
N SER A 11 -21.43 9.45 -5.00
CA SER A 11 -21.60 10.71 -4.28
C SER A 11 -20.53 10.99 -3.21
N ALA A 12 -19.31 10.54 -3.43
CA ALA A 12 -18.19 10.80 -2.51
C ALA A 12 -17.69 12.23 -2.64
N THR A 13 -17.22 12.83 -1.53
CA THR A 13 -16.39 14.03 -1.58
C THR A 13 -14.97 13.60 -1.95
N VAL A 14 -14.59 13.82 -3.20
CA VAL A 14 -13.33 13.32 -3.77
C VAL A 14 -12.20 14.33 -3.61
N PHE A 15 -11.12 13.90 -2.95
CA PHE A 15 -9.81 14.57 -2.94
C PHE A 15 -8.87 13.78 -3.85
N ASP A 16 -8.52 14.32 -5.00
CA ASP A 16 -7.75 13.60 -6.03
C ASP A 16 -6.22 13.65 -5.83
N GLY A 17 -5.75 14.37 -4.81
CA GLY A 17 -4.33 14.54 -4.52
C GLY A 17 -3.62 15.61 -5.34
N THR A 18 -4.31 16.32 -6.22
CA THR A 18 -3.71 17.40 -7.06
C THR A 18 -3.58 18.72 -6.32
N GLY A 19 -4.24 18.87 -5.17
CA GLY A 19 -4.36 20.14 -4.44
C GLY A 19 -5.51 21.03 -4.93
N ALA A 20 -6.33 20.54 -5.86
CA ALA A 20 -7.57 21.20 -6.27
C ALA A 20 -8.63 21.10 -5.17
N GLU A 21 -9.65 21.99 -5.23
CA GLU A 21 -10.81 21.88 -4.35
C GLU A 21 -11.54 20.54 -4.55
N PRO A 22 -11.97 19.89 -3.45
CA PRO A 22 -12.67 18.63 -3.55
C PRO A 22 -14.03 18.80 -4.25
N ILE A 23 -14.43 17.77 -4.96
CA ILE A 23 -15.73 17.73 -5.64
C ILE A 23 -16.57 16.55 -5.16
N VAL A 24 -17.88 16.73 -5.08
CA VAL A 24 -18.82 15.63 -4.82
C VAL A 24 -19.14 14.95 -6.14
N THR A 25 -18.72 13.70 -6.29
CA THR A 25 -18.88 12.97 -7.54
C THR A 25 -18.80 11.46 -7.35
N ASP A 26 -19.04 10.69 -8.42
CA ASP A 26 -18.81 9.26 -8.44
C ASP A 26 -17.38 8.94 -8.88
N VAL A 27 -16.86 7.81 -8.40
CA VAL A 27 -15.61 7.22 -8.89
C VAL A 27 -15.86 5.74 -9.19
N ALA A 28 -15.56 5.33 -10.41
CA ALA A 28 -15.71 3.94 -10.83
C ALA A 28 -14.34 3.27 -11.04
N VAL A 29 -14.27 1.99 -10.68
CA VAL A 29 -13.11 1.13 -10.84
C VAL A 29 -13.48 -0.04 -11.74
N THR A 30 -12.61 -0.33 -12.71
CA THR A 30 -12.69 -1.50 -13.57
C THR A 30 -11.35 -2.21 -13.48
N ASP A 31 -11.37 -3.46 -13.07
CA ASP A 31 -10.19 -4.26 -12.77
C ASP A 31 -9.29 -3.54 -11.72
N ASP A 32 -8.10 -3.14 -12.09
CA ASP A 32 -7.12 -2.45 -11.22
C ASP A 32 -7.02 -0.93 -11.50
N ARG A 33 -8.00 -0.36 -12.23
CA ARG A 33 -7.93 1.02 -12.71
C ARG A 33 -9.16 1.85 -12.32
N ILE A 34 -8.92 3.10 -11.96
CA ILE A 34 -9.98 4.10 -11.95
C ILE A 34 -10.39 4.33 -13.43
N SER A 35 -11.58 3.87 -13.76
CA SER A 35 -12.11 3.94 -15.13
C SER A 35 -12.95 5.17 -15.38
N HIS A 36 -13.48 5.80 -14.31
CA HIS A 36 -14.33 6.99 -14.45
C HIS A 36 -14.27 7.86 -13.18
N ILE A 37 -14.25 9.17 -13.39
CA ILE A 37 -14.47 10.19 -12.34
C ILE A 37 -15.52 11.15 -12.92
N GLY A 38 -16.68 11.26 -12.26
CA GLY A 38 -17.84 11.98 -12.76
C GLY A 38 -19.08 11.14 -12.58
N GLN A 39 -20.17 11.44 -13.29
CA GLN A 39 -21.37 10.63 -13.30
C GLN A 39 -21.07 9.24 -13.91
N ALA A 40 -20.83 8.27 -13.04
CA ALA A 40 -20.43 6.93 -13.48
C ALA A 40 -21.62 6.07 -13.93
N PRO A 41 -21.41 5.16 -14.89
CA PRO A 41 -22.43 4.14 -15.24
C PRO A 41 -22.68 3.22 -14.04
N ALA A 42 -23.71 2.39 -14.11
CA ALA A 42 -23.96 1.35 -13.11
C ALA A 42 -22.80 0.34 -13.06
N GLY A 43 -22.38 -0.03 -11.85
CA GLY A 43 -21.36 -1.02 -11.59
C GLY A 43 -21.94 -2.35 -11.10
N GLU A 44 -21.08 -3.37 -11.04
CA GLU A 44 -21.44 -4.67 -10.43
C GLU A 44 -21.69 -4.51 -8.93
N GLU A 45 -20.89 -3.69 -8.26
CA GLU A 45 -21.04 -3.29 -6.86
C GLU A 45 -21.07 -1.76 -6.76
N GLU A 46 -21.93 -1.23 -5.91
CA GLU A 46 -22.04 0.20 -5.67
C GLU A 46 -22.04 0.51 -4.17
N ILE A 47 -21.19 1.46 -3.78
CA ILE A 47 -21.09 1.93 -2.39
C ILE A 47 -21.60 3.36 -2.32
N ASN A 48 -22.64 3.61 -1.52
CA ASN A 48 -23.07 4.98 -1.24
C ASN A 48 -22.05 5.65 -0.31
N CYS A 49 -21.40 6.68 -0.82
CA CYS A 49 -20.39 7.47 -0.10
C CYS A 49 -20.87 8.89 0.22
N GLU A 50 -22.17 9.14 0.21
CA GLU A 50 -22.71 10.44 0.59
C GLU A 50 -22.28 10.81 2.03
N GLY A 51 -21.65 11.97 2.18
CA GLY A 51 -21.08 12.44 3.45
C GLY A 51 -19.72 11.85 3.81
N TYR A 52 -19.17 10.95 3.00
CA TYR A 52 -17.82 10.41 3.16
C TYR A 52 -16.83 11.05 2.20
N VAL A 53 -15.56 11.01 2.59
CA VAL A 53 -14.44 11.44 1.77
C VAL A 53 -13.83 10.24 1.05
N LEU A 54 -13.50 10.40 -0.21
CA LEU A 54 -12.72 9.46 -1.00
C LEU A 54 -11.40 10.12 -1.41
N SER A 55 -10.29 9.47 -1.15
CA SER A 55 -8.96 9.92 -1.54
C SER A 55 -8.11 8.75 -2.02
N PRO A 56 -7.00 8.99 -2.74
CA PRO A 56 -5.96 7.98 -2.89
C PRO A 56 -5.50 7.45 -1.53
N GLY A 57 -5.08 6.19 -1.47
CA GLY A 57 -4.49 5.63 -0.27
C GLY A 57 -3.25 6.40 0.16
N PHE A 58 -3.03 6.53 1.46
CA PHE A 58 -1.90 7.29 2.00
C PHE A 58 -0.58 6.58 1.76
N ILE A 59 0.48 7.37 1.58
CA ILE A 59 1.85 6.90 1.46
C ILE A 59 2.57 7.24 2.76
N ASP A 60 2.97 6.22 3.51
CA ASP A 60 3.89 6.39 4.62
C ASP A 60 5.30 6.50 4.05
N ALA A 61 5.82 7.72 4.01
CA ALA A 61 7.10 8.04 3.38
C ALA A 61 8.31 7.73 4.27
N HIS A 62 8.10 7.28 5.52
CA HIS A 62 9.18 6.99 6.45
C HIS A 62 8.81 5.81 7.35
N GLY A 63 8.94 4.60 6.83
CA GLY A 63 8.64 3.36 7.54
C GLY A 63 9.88 2.55 7.90
N HIS A 64 9.67 1.61 8.83
CA HIS A 64 10.63 0.57 9.23
C HIS A 64 9.91 -0.79 9.28
N ASP A 65 9.03 -1.02 8.32
CA ASP A 65 8.16 -2.20 8.26
C ASP A 65 8.75 -3.33 7.42
N ASP A 66 10.05 -3.27 7.11
CA ASP A 66 10.76 -4.26 6.28
C ASP A 66 10.42 -5.69 6.69
N GLY A 67 10.49 -5.97 7.99
CA GLY A 67 10.16 -7.28 8.52
C GLY A 67 8.66 -7.60 8.53
N ALA A 68 7.81 -6.58 8.55
CA ALA A 68 6.38 -6.77 8.60
C ALA A 68 5.83 -7.32 7.28
N PHE A 69 6.39 -6.92 6.14
CA PHE A 69 6.02 -7.46 4.83
C PHE A 69 6.20 -8.98 4.71
N ILE A 70 7.10 -9.56 5.51
CA ILE A 70 7.33 -11.01 5.53
C ILE A 70 6.49 -11.69 6.60
N ARG A 71 6.32 -11.05 7.78
CA ARG A 71 5.66 -11.67 8.92
C ARG A 71 4.15 -11.40 9.00
N HIS A 72 3.71 -10.28 8.44
CA HIS A 72 2.34 -9.78 8.51
C HIS A 72 1.92 -9.22 7.14
N PRO A 73 1.88 -10.04 6.08
CA PRO A 73 1.62 -9.58 4.72
C PRO A 73 0.26 -8.90 4.55
N ASP A 74 -0.69 -9.19 5.42
CA ASP A 74 -2.00 -8.52 5.48
C ASP A 74 -1.91 -7.03 5.82
N MET A 75 -0.81 -6.58 6.46
CA MET A 75 -0.53 -5.20 6.80
C MET A 75 -1.72 -4.44 7.41
N THR A 76 -2.59 -5.13 8.14
CA THR A 76 -3.85 -4.59 8.68
C THR A 76 -3.66 -3.37 9.56
N PHE A 77 -2.55 -3.28 10.29
CA PHE A 77 -2.20 -2.11 11.11
C PHE A 77 -1.94 -0.84 10.29
N LYS A 78 -1.52 -0.96 9.03
CA LYS A 78 -1.37 0.14 8.07
C LYS A 78 -2.69 0.41 7.33
N LEU A 79 -3.30 -0.65 6.78
CA LEU A 79 -4.54 -0.53 6.04
C LEU A 79 -5.68 0.08 6.86
N SER A 80 -5.78 -0.26 8.14
CA SER A 80 -6.79 0.32 9.04
C SER A 80 -6.66 1.83 9.24
N GLN A 81 -5.51 2.40 8.86
CA GLN A 81 -5.23 3.83 8.88
C GLN A 81 -5.29 4.47 7.47
N GLY A 82 -5.71 3.70 6.44
CA GLY A 82 -5.76 4.16 5.06
C GLY A 82 -4.41 4.21 4.34
N VAL A 83 -3.34 3.66 4.93
CA VAL A 83 -2.02 3.58 4.29
C VAL A 83 -1.99 2.41 3.32
N THR A 84 -1.69 2.68 2.05
CA THR A 84 -1.62 1.69 0.97
C THR A 84 -0.22 1.53 0.37
N SER A 85 0.71 2.37 0.79
CA SER A 85 2.11 2.31 0.36
C SER A 85 3.03 2.74 1.49
N VAL A 86 4.20 2.12 1.60
CA VAL A 86 5.21 2.52 2.58
C VAL A 86 6.59 2.55 1.94
N VAL A 87 7.41 3.53 2.36
CA VAL A 87 8.83 3.63 2.02
C VAL A 87 9.64 3.17 3.22
N ASN A 88 10.34 2.06 3.08
CA ASN A 88 11.20 1.46 4.09
C ASN A 88 12.69 1.74 3.82
N GLY A 89 13.57 1.25 4.69
CA GLY A 89 15.02 1.43 4.56
C GLY A 89 15.52 2.77 5.08
N ASN A 90 14.71 3.48 5.85
CA ASN A 90 15.02 4.80 6.39
C ASN A 90 16.05 4.74 7.53
N CYS A 91 16.68 5.87 7.85
CA CYS A 91 17.58 6.08 9.01
C CYS A 91 18.79 5.13 9.06
N GLY A 92 19.14 4.49 7.97
CA GLY A 92 20.19 3.46 7.95
C GLY A 92 19.75 2.10 8.54
N PHE A 93 18.45 1.93 8.82
CA PHE A 93 17.85 0.66 9.21
C PHE A 93 17.10 0.08 8.02
N SER A 94 17.74 -0.86 7.33
CA SER A 94 17.17 -1.54 6.17
C SER A 94 17.39 -3.05 6.28
N ALA A 95 16.44 -3.83 5.78
CA ALA A 95 16.58 -5.28 5.69
C ALA A 95 17.74 -5.70 4.77
N ILE A 96 18.14 -4.80 3.88
CA ILE A 96 19.17 -5.01 2.86
C ILE A 96 20.00 -3.73 2.66
N PRO A 97 21.26 -3.85 2.15
CA PRO A 97 21.98 -5.10 1.93
C PRO A 97 22.32 -5.79 3.26
N ALA A 98 22.23 -7.11 3.31
CA ALA A 98 22.63 -7.89 4.46
C ALA A 98 24.10 -8.28 4.35
N SER A 99 24.89 -8.04 5.42
CA SER A 99 26.27 -8.51 5.46
C SER A 99 26.34 -9.95 5.96
N PRO A 100 27.07 -10.84 5.30
CA PRO A 100 27.26 -12.21 5.77
C PRO A 100 28.05 -12.29 7.11
N ASP A 101 28.85 -11.25 7.41
CA ASP A 101 29.73 -11.23 8.56
C ASP A 101 29.13 -10.57 9.81
N VAL A 102 27.99 -9.90 9.67
CA VAL A 102 27.34 -9.14 10.76
C VAL A 102 25.88 -9.56 10.88
N ASP A 103 25.50 -10.04 12.05
CA ASP A 103 24.10 -10.24 12.40
C ASP A 103 23.44 -8.87 12.68
N TRP A 104 23.26 -8.09 11.62
CA TRP A 104 22.66 -6.77 11.64
C TRP A 104 21.23 -6.78 12.19
N ARG A 105 20.53 -7.92 12.08
CA ARG A 105 19.18 -8.11 12.64
C ARG A 105 19.19 -7.99 14.16
N ARG A 106 20.28 -8.41 14.81
CA ARG A 106 20.53 -8.18 16.23
C ARG A 106 21.04 -6.77 16.50
N ALA A 107 21.89 -6.24 15.62
CA ALA A 107 22.48 -4.92 15.78
C ALA A 107 21.48 -3.77 15.63
N SER A 108 20.37 -3.97 14.93
CA SER A 108 19.36 -2.95 14.63
C SER A 108 18.42 -2.58 15.79
N GLY A 109 18.77 -2.95 17.03
CA GLY A 109 18.00 -2.57 18.21
C GLY A 109 16.57 -3.13 18.27
N GLY A 110 16.28 -4.18 17.51
CA GLY A 110 14.98 -4.83 17.51
C GLY A 110 14.04 -4.40 16.38
N ILE A 111 14.29 -3.30 15.67
CA ILE A 111 13.46 -2.84 14.53
C ILE A 111 13.34 -3.95 13.48
N LEU A 112 14.45 -4.63 13.17
CA LEU A 112 14.50 -5.74 12.23
C LEU A 112 14.56 -7.11 12.92
N ALA A 113 14.33 -7.15 14.23
CA ALA A 113 14.38 -8.40 14.99
C ALA A 113 13.33 -9.40 14.49
N GLY A 114 13.74 -10.67 14.40
CA GLY A 114 12.88 -11.74 13.95
C GLY A 114 12.62 -11.74 12.43
N LEU A 115 13.29 -10.87 11.67
CA LEU A 115 13.30 -10.98 10.23
C LEU A 115 14.05 -12.27 9.86
N SER A 116 13.37 -13.20 9.20
CA SER A 116 13.91 -14.47 8.71
C SER A 116 13.91 -14.48 7.19
N GLY A 117 14.92 -15.09 6.61
CA GLY A 117 15.04 -15.26 5.15
C GLY A 117 16.49 -15.31 4.72
N ASP A 118 16.76 -16.13 3.71
CA ASP A 118 18.08 -16.27 3.09
C ASP A 118 18.25 -15.27 1.93
N PHE A 119 18.07 -13.97 2.23
CA PHE A 119 18.24 -12.92 1.25
C PHE A 119 19.36 -11.96 1.71
N THR A 120 20.18 -11.53 0.78
CA THR A 120 21.30 -10.61 0.99
C THR A 120 21.20 -9.36 0.12
N ASP A 121 20.27 -9.36 -0.82
CA ASP A 121 20.05 -8.30 -1.79
C ASP A 121 18.57 -7.95 -1.94
N LEU A 122 18.30 -6.89 -2.71
CA LEU A 122 16.98 -6.34 -2.94
C LEU A 122 16.04 -7.35 -3.63
N GLU A 123 16.55 -8.08 -4.62
CA GLU A 123 15.75 -9.06 -5.35
C GLU A 123 15.28 -10.19 -4.43
N GLY A 124 16.19 -10.72 -3.62
CA GLY A 124 15.89 -11.79 -2.66
C GLY A 124 14.90 -11.32 -1.60
N TYR A 125 15.06 -10.09 -1.09
CA TYR A 125 14.12 -9.49 -0.14
C TYR A 125 12.71 -9.37 -0.75
N PHE A 126 12.58 -8.76 -1.95
CA PHE A 126 11.27 -8.61 -2.59
C PHE A 126 10.64 -9.96 -2.94
N ARG A 127 11.44 -10.95 -3.34
CA ARG A 127 10.94 -12.30 -3.57
C ARG A 127 10.31 -12.88 -2.30
N ALA A 128 10.95 -12.70 -1.14
CA ALA A 128 10.43 -13.16 0.14
C ALA A 128 9.22 -12.34 0.60
N ALA A 129 9.26 -11.01 0.46
CA ALA A 129 8.19 -10.12 0.86
C ALA A 129 6.92 -10.26 0.01
N LEU A 130 7.07 -10.61 -1.28
CA LEU A 130 5.94 -10.77 -2.22
C LEU A 130 5.37 -12.19 -2.24
N ALA A 131 6.07 -13.17 -1.64
CA ALA A 131 5.65 -14.57 -1.68
C ALA A 131 4.26 -14.82 -1.08
N GLU A 132 3.89 -14.04 -0.07
CA GLU A 132 2.61 -14.16 0.64
C GLU A 132 1.55 -13.13 0.16
N GLY A 133 1.83 -12.37 -0.89
CA GLY A 133 0.92 -11.40 -1.46
C GLY A 133 0.57 -10.25 -0.52
N PRO A 134 1.49 -9.33 -0.25
CA PRO A 134 1.25 -8.23 0.69
C PRO A 134 0.10 -7.34 0.23
N ALA A 135 -0.69 -6.86 1.20
CA ALA A 135 -1.89 -6.09 0.94
C ALA A 135 -1.63 -4.61 0.61
N ILE A 136 -0.39 -4.13 0.77
CA ILE A 136 0.02 -2.75 0.42
C ILE A 136 1.33 -2.77 -0.37
N ASN A 137 1.63 -1.64 -1.01
CA ASN A 137 2.87 -1.48 -1.78
C ASN A 137 4.07 -1.24 -0.86
N ASN A 138 5.21 -1.80 -1.24
CA ASN A 138 6.49 -1.62 -0.54
C ASN A 138 7.52 -0.98 -1.47
N MET A 139 8.15 0.07 -1.00
CA MET A 139 9.30 0.71 -1.61
C MET A 139 10.48 0.64 -0.65
N MET A 140 11.69 0.47 -1.17
CA MET A 140 12.93 0.41 -0.37
C MET A 140 13.89 1.50 -0.83
N LEU A 141 14.52 2.16 0.13
CA LEU A 141 15.64 3.11 -0.08
C LEU A 141 16.97 2.39 -0.05
#